data_48080dbee93bfa5e4ba959466bee206c
#
_entry.id   48080dbee93bfa5e4ba959466bee206c
#
_cell.length_a   1.000
_cell.length_b   1.000
_cell.length_c   1.000
_cell.angle_alpha   90.00
_cell.angle_beta   90.00
_cell.angle_gamma   90.00
#
_symmetry.space_group_name_H-M   'P 1'
#
loop_
_entity.id
_entity.type
_entity.pdbx_description
1 polymer ?
#
loop_
_entity_poly.entity_id
_entity_poly.type
_entity_poly.pdbx_seq_one_letter_code
_entity_poly.pdbx_strand_id
1 'polypeptide(L)'
;MITGNTQEAKQEEINPLYFIEAGAKTGFVVPNYPNHPESGLQKTVDIKVGTFQYNTTNRWSQQNNYPLVGAKFSYTELGNRKLLGSEYRLMPFIEYNTKNRLEKAIFFKIAFGVSYVTEFYDEVNNPTNRYLGSSFNWAFELFLNYNLYTSSHGILRLEGGFVHSSNGHVQLPNLGLNYGSVGLSYLYFLNKPSEAHLQDFKKPEKNYERAYFTQLRGGLGLHELGGSFGPVGGDKKRVYDYSFSIGLLHKEYIKYYSGFAYRFYEHFHDYSSDPNNDLSGFSSSNPNQNASNVYFFIGTEFLYGHVGFNIEGGLNLYKPFYKTYNEQYVRNSGGKYFLKRMFNSRMGLKLYLLNANKMPKNNFFVGANINANFSQADFTDVCVGYVRSVF
;
A
#
# COMPACT_ATOMS: atom_id res chain seq x y z
N MET A 1 -42.56 -29.65 -38.65
CA MET A 1 -41.36 -28.89 -38.32
C MET A 1 -41.79 -27.78 -37.38
N ILE A 2 -41.52 -27.92 -36.08
CA ILE A 2 -41.77 -26.86 -35.07
C ILE A 2 -40.43 -26.22 -34.83
N THR A 3 -40.24 -25.04 -35.41
CA THR A 3 -39.08 -24.18 -35.12
C THR A 3 -39.29 -23.51 -33.76
N GLY A 4 -38.67 -24.06 -32.71
CA GLY A 4 -38.63 -23.43 -31.41
C GLY A 4 -37.74 -22.20 -31.48
N ASN A 5 -38.31 -21.00 -31.45
CA ASN A 5 -37.63 -19.75 -31.15
C ASN A 5 -37.24 -19.76 -29.67
N THR A 6 -36.06 -20.20 -29.36
CA THR A 6 -35.40 -19.87 -28.08
C THR A 6 -35.03 -18.40 -28.14
N GLN A 7 -35.90 -17.51 -27.63
CA GLN A 7 -35.51 -16.17 -27.24
C GLN A 7 -34.51 -16.36 -26.10
N GLU A 8 -33.20 -16.17 -26.38
CA GLU A 8 -32.23 -15.89 -25.33
C GLU A 8 -32.72 -14.65 -24.60
N ALA A 9 -33.19 -14.83 -23.38
CA ALA A 9 -33.52 -13.71 -22.49
C ALA A 9 -32.25 -12.88 -22.33
N LYS A 10 -32.24 -11.67 -22.92
CA LYS A 10 -31.18 -10.70 -22.70
C LYS A 10 -31.05 -10.51 -21.19
N GLN A 11 -29.97 -11.01 -20.63
CA GLN A 11 -29.67 -10.81 -19.20
C GLN A 11 -29.58 -9.30 -18.99
N GLU A 12 -30.46 -8.76 -18.16
CA GLU A 12 -30.51 -7.32 -17.87
C GLU A 12 -29.17 -6.90 -17.27
N GLU A 13 -28.51 -5.90 -17.86
CA GLU A 13 -27.20 -5.44 -17.43
C GLU A 13 -27.33 -4.72 -16.08
N ILE A 14 -26.79 -5.31 -15.01
CA ILE A 14 -26.81 -4.74 -13.67
C ILE A 14 -25.57 -3.88 -13.50
N ASN A 15 -25.80 -2.57 -13.48
CA ASN A 15 -24.76 -1.56 -13.32
C ASN A 15 -24.34 -1.39 -11.84
N PRO A 16 -23.12 -0.92 -11.52
CA PRO A 16 -22.72 -0.68 -10.16
C PRO A 16 -23.53 0.43 -9.50
N LEU A 17 -23.73 0.32 -8.19
CA LEU A 17 -24.27 1.40 -7.37
C LEU A 17 -23.18 2.41 -7.05
N TYR A 18 -23.44 3.69 -7.31
CA TYR A 18 -22.58 4.77 -6.86
C TYR A 18 -22.96 5.16 -5.43
N PHE A 19 -21.98 5.48 -4.62
CA PHE A 19 -22.23 5.85 -3.25
C PHE A 19 -21.34 6.99 -2.76
N ILE A 20 -21.85 7.67 -1.73
CA ILE A 20 -21.10 8.50 -0.81
C ILE A 20 -21.25 7.92 0.59
N GLU A 21 -20.19 7.84 1.35
CA GLU A 21 -20.24 7.35 2.73
C GLU A 21 -19.54 8.34 3.65
N ALA A 22 -20.20 8.72 4.73
CA ALA A 22 -19.64 9.55 5.79
C ALA A 22 -19.51 8.75 7.08
N GLY A 23 -18.40 8.91 7.79
CA GLY A 23 -18.11 8.16 9.01
C GLY A 23 -17.44 9.01 10.08
N ALA A 24 -17.66 8.62 11.34
CA ALA A 24 -16.98 9.17 12.51
C ALA A 24 -16.43 8.01 13.36
N LYS A 25 -15.17 8.12 13.77
CA LYS A 25 -14.46 7.09 14.54
C LYS A 25 -13.66 7.71 15.68
N THR A 26 -13.41 6.91 16.69
CA THR A 26 -12.51 7.26 17.79
C THR A 26 -11.57 6.12 18.10
N GLY A 27 -10.45 6.42 18.76
CA GLY A 27 -9.46 5.43 19.10
C GLY A 27 -8.27 6.01 19.84
N PHE A 28 -7.13 5.33 19.75
CA PHE A 28 -5.91 5.72 20.46
C PHE A 28 -4.69 5.54 19.57
N VAL A 29 -3.76 6.49 19.70
CA VAL A 29 -2.39 6.33 19.17
C VAL A 29 -1.69 5.25 19.98
N VAL A 30 -1.07 4.28 19.26
CA VAL A 30 -0.36 3.17 19.90
C VAL A 30 1.08 3.59 20.18
N PRO A 31 1.50 3.60 21.44
CA PRO A 31 2.88 3.84 21.82
C PRO A 31 3.83 2.79 21.22
N ASN A 32 4.91 3.21 20.57
CA ASN A 32 5.89 2.29 19.98
C ASN A 32 7.35 2.62 20.33
N TYR A 33 7.57 3.62 21.22
CA TYR A 33 8.89 3.95 21.80
C TYR A 33 8.75 4.60 23.18
N PRO A 34 9.81 4.55 24.02
CA PRO A 34 9.82 5.21 25.31
C PRO A 34 9.73 6.75 25.20
N ASN A 35 9.08 7.40 26.16
CA ASN A 35 8.92 8.88 26.23
C ASN A 35 8.21 9.47 24.99
N HIS A 36 7.32 8.71 24.37
CA HIS A 36 6.44 9.22 23.30
C HIS A 36 5.50 10.30 23.86
N PRO A 37 4.99 11.24 23.03
CA PRO A 37 4.00 12.21 23.47
C PRO A 37 2.74 11.54 23.99
N GLU A 38 2.30 11.90 25.19
CA GLU A 38 1.00 11.48 25.71
C GLU A 38 -0.12 11.97 24.78
N SER A 39 -1.09 11.14 24.52
CA SER A 39 -2.25 11.46 23.70
C SER A 39 -3.55 11.00 24.37
N GLY A 40 -4.57 11.83 24.25
CA GLY A 40 -5.95 11.47 24.57
C GLY A 40 -6.62 10.68 23.44
N LEU A 41 -7.94 10.70 23.45
CA LEU A 41 -8.75 10.09 22.39
C LEU A 41 -8.48 10.72 21.03
N GLN A 42 -8.10 9.89 20.08
CA GLN A 42 -8.05 10.22 18.67
C GLN A 42 -9.49 10.30 18.13
N LYS A 43 -9.76 11.26 17.23
CA LYS A 43 -11.07 11.46 16.59
C LYS A 43 -10.88 11.57 15.08
N THR A 44 -11.61 10.76 14.31
CA THR A 44 -11.57 10.78 12.86
C THR A 44 -12.94 11.05 12.28
N VAL A 45 -12.99 11.90 11.26
CA VAL A 45 -14.11 11.97 10.31
C VAL A 45 -13.58 11.61 8.93
N ASP A 46 -14.38 10.88 8.16
CA ASP A 46 -14.02 10.50 6.80
C ASP A 46 -15.21 10.54 5.85
N ILE A 47 -14.87 10.79 4.59
CA ILE A 47 -15.79 10.73 3.46
C ILE A 47 -15.19 9.75 2.46
N LYS A 48 -16.02 8.83 1.95
CA LYS A 48 -15.68 7.88 0.90
C LYS A 48 -16.64 8.11 -0.28
N VAL A 49 -16.10 8.00 -1.48
CA VAL A 49 -16.89 8.00 -2.73
C VAL A 49 -16.44 6.83 -3.58
N GLY A 50 -17.39 6.19 -4.25
CA GLY A 50 -17.01 5.02 -5.03
C GLY A 50 -18.19 4.29 -5.66
N THR A 51 -17.91 3.05 -6.04
CA THR A 51 -18.89 2.14 -6.63
C THR A 51 -18.99 0.86 -5.82
N PHE A 52 -20.21 0.43 -5.61
CA PHE A 52 -20.53 -0.85 -5.02
C PHE A 52 -20.89 -1.81 -6.15
N GLN A 53 -20.04 -2.80 -6.37
CA GLN A 53 -20.11 -3.72 -7.51
C GLN A 53 -21.08 -4.89 -7.28
N TYR A 54 -21.91 -4.83 -6.25
CA TYR A 54 -22.75 -5.96 -5.82
C TYR A 54 -23.73 -6.40 -6.90
N ASN A 55 -23.73 -7.69 -7.19
CA ASN A 55 -24.54 -8.34 -8.22
C ASN A 55 -24.41 -7.77 -9.64
N THR A 56 -23.38 -6.99 -9.95
CA THR A 56 -23.15 -6.50 -11.30
C THR A 56 -22.80 -7.63 -12.27
N THR A 57 -23.08 -7.43 -13.55
CA THR A 57 -22.70 -8.38 -14.62
C THR A 57 -21.24 -8.28 -15.03
N ASN A 58 -20.49 -7.31 -14.45
CA ASN A 58 -19.08 -7.13 -14.73
C ASN A 58 -18.25 -8.33 -14.26
N ARG A 59 -17.52 -8.97 -15.18
CA ARG A 59 -16.69 -10.16 -14.92
C ARG A 59 -15.65 -9.92 -13.82
N TRP A 60 -14.99 -8.76 -13.81
CA TRP A 60 -14.03 -8.42 -12.78
C TRP A 60 -14.69 -8.40 -11.38
N SER A 61 -15.85 -7.77 -11.25
CA SER A 61 -16.56 -7.68 -9.96
C SER A 61 -17.04 -9.04 -9.46
N GLN A 62 -17.56 -9.87 -10.36
CA GLN A 62 -17.96 -11.25 -10.05
C GLN A 62 -16.78 -12.08 -9.54
N GLN A 63 -15.62 -11.97 -10.18
CA GLN A 63 -14.42 -12.69 -9.78
C GLN A 63 -13.85 -12.22 -8.43
N ASN A 64 -14.06 -10.95 -8.07
CA ASN A 64 -13.66 -10.35 -6.80
C ASN A 64 -14.73 -10.42 -5.70
N ASN A 65 -15.78 -11.20 -5.85
CA ASN A 65 -16.91 -11.27 -4.92
C ASN A 65 -17.60 -9.90 -4.71
N TYR A 66 -17.80 -9.15 -5.80
CA TYR A 66 -18.55 -7.89 -5.80
C TYR A 66 -18.05 -6.85 -4.78
N PRO A 67 -16.82 -6.36 -4.90
CA PRO A 67 -16.24 -5.46 -3.92
C PRO A 67 -16.84 -4.04 -3.98
N LEU A 68 -16.64 -3.27 -2.91
CA LEU A 68 -16.70 -1.82 -2.98
C LEU A 68 -15.31 -1.30 -3.36
N VAL A 69 -15.26 -0.31 -4.23
CA VAL A 69 -14.02 0.36 -4.64
C VAL A 69 -14.23 1.84 -4.75
N GLY A 70 -13.22 2.62 -4.39
CA GLY A 70 -13.32 4.07 -4.43
C GLY A 70 -12.13 4.80 -3.87
N ALA A 71 -12.36 6.06 -3.52
CA ALA A 71 -11.41 6.93 -2.85
C ALA A 71 -11.97 7.41 -1.51
N LYS A 72 -11.09 7.59 -0.55
CA LYS A 72 -11.39 8.02 0.81
C LYS A 72 -10.54 9.23 1.16
N PHE A 73 -11.17 10.25 1.74
CA PHE A 73 -10.51 11.33 2.44
C PHE A 73 -10.84 11.25 3.92
N SER A 74 -9.83 11.45 4.78
CA SER A 74 -9.99 11.42 6.23
C SER A 74 -9.28 12.60 6.87
N TYR A 75 -9.90 13.16 7.90
CA TYR A 75 -9.29 14.07 8.87
C TYR A 75 -9.27 13.39 10.23
N THR A 76 -8.12 13.38 10.88
CA THR A 76 -7.93 12.77 12.20
C THR A 76 -7.24 13.75 13.14
N GLU A 77 -7.88 14.07 14.26
CA GLU A 77 -7.22 14.71 15.40
C GLU A 77 -6.56 13.63 16.27
N LEU A 78 -5.24 13.73 16.49
CA LEU A 78 -4.43 12.66 17.08
C LEU A 78 -4.41 12.66 18.62
N GLY A 79 -5.32 13.40 19.25
CA GLY A 79 -5.49 13.42 20.72
C GLY A 79 -4.46 14.28 21.49
N ASN A 80 -3.53 14.91 20.78
CA ASN A 80 -2.59 15.91 21.32
C ASN A 80 -2.27 16.95 20.25
N ARG A 81 -3.02 18.05 20.23
CA ARG A 81 -2.92 19.08 19.19
C ARG A 81 -1.53 19.72 19.10
N LYS A 82 -0.82 19.85 20.21
CA LYS A 82 0.46 20.55 20.26
C LYS A 82 1.62 19.69 19.76
N LEU A 83 1.62 18.41 20.08
CA LEU A 83 2.75 17.52 19.80
C LEU A 83 2.50 16.55 18.65
N LEU A 84 1.24 16.10 18.48
CA LEU A 84 0.85 15.16 17.41
C LEU A 84 0.03 15.82 16.30
N GLY A 85 -0.68 16.92 16.63
CA GLY A 85 -1.47 17.67 15.65
C GLY A 85 -2.63 16.88 15.08
N SER A 86 -2.77 17.00 13.77
CA SER A 86 -3.81 16.35 12.95
C SER A 86 -3.20 15.68 11.73
N GLU A 87 -3.90 14.65 11.24
CA GLU A 87 -3.53 13.92 10.04
C GLU A 87 -4.65 13.98 8.99
N TYR A 88 -4.28 14.30 7.76
CA TYR A 88 -5.14 14.25 6.56
C TYR A 88 -4.68 13.08 5.68
N ARG A 89 -5.61 12.23 5.24
CA ARG A 89 -5.27 11.09 4.38
C ARG A 89 -6.12 11.07 3.13
N LEU A 90 -5.49 10.77 2.00
CA LEU A 90 -6.17 10.52 0.73
C LEU A 90 -5.74 9.15 0.20
N MET A 91 -6.70 8.23 0.10
CA MET A 91 -6.41 6.84 -0.21
C MET A 91 -7.44 6.22 -1.15
N PRO A 92 -7.04 5.58 -2.24
CA PRO A 92 -7.85 4.56 -2.88
C PRO A 92 -8.08 3.39 -1.90
N PHE A 93 -9.24 2.74 -2.02
CA PHE A 93 -9.57 1.58 -1.20
C PHE A 93 -10.33 0.52 -1.98
N ILE A 94 -10.24 -0.70 -1.49
CA ILE A 94 -11.08 -1.82 -1.88
C ILE A 94 -11.63 -2.51 -0.62
N GLU A 95 -12.91 -2.88 -0.66
CA GLU A 95 -13.57 -3.65 0.40
C GLU A 95 -14.14 -4.94 -0.16
N TYR A 96 -13.70 -6.06 0.38
CA TYR A 96 -14.16 -7.39 0.00
C TYR A 96 -15.26 -7.89 0.92
N ASN A 97 -16.37 -8.31 0.33
CA ASN A 97 -17.43 -8.99 1.06
C ASN A 97 -16.99 -10.40 1.47
N THR A 98 -17.15 -10.73 2.74
CA THR A 98 -16.82 -12.07 3.28
C THR A 98 -17.98 -13.06 3.17
N LYS A 99 -19.20 -12.58 2.89
CA LYS A 99 -20.44 -13.39 2.79
C LYS A 99 -21.19 -13.07 1.52
N ASN A 100 -22.04 -14.02 1.07
CA ASN A 100 -22.85 -13.87 -0.14
C ASN A 100 -24.11 -13.02 0.10
N ARG A 101 -24.14 -12.13 1.10
CA ARG A 101 -25.29 -11.31 1.47
C ARG A 101 -24.87 -9.91 1.85
N LEU A 102 -25.78 -8.95 1.80
CA LEU A 102 -25.57 -7.56 2.25
C LEU A 102 -25.91 -7.36 3.73
N GLU A 103 -27.03 -7.94 4.14
CA GLU A 103 -27.48 -7.79 5.52
C GLU A 103 -26.57 -8.53 6.48
N LYS A 104 -26.17 -7.86 7.57
CA LYS A 104 -25.23 -8.40 8.58
C LYS A 104 -23.95 -8.97 7.95
N ALA A 105 -23.52 -8.41 6.83
CA ALA A 105 -22.29 -8.79 6.15
C ALA A 105 -21.08 -8.11 6.77
N ILE A 106 -19.95 -8.81 6.71
CA ILE A 106 -18.63 -8.27 7.09
C ILE A 106 -17.86 -8.00 5.81
N PHE A 107 -17.27 -6.81 5.72
CA PHE A 107 -16.35 -6.44 4.66
C PHE A 107 -14.96 -6.22 5.22
N PHE A 108 -13.97 -6.69 4.51
CA PHE A 108 -12.56 -6.43 4.80
C PHE A 108 -12.06 -5.33 3.87
N LYS A 109 -11.69 -4.17 4.46
CA LYS A 109 -11.20 -3.00 3.74
C LYS A 109 -9.68 -2.93 3.81
N ILE A 110 -9.07 -2.70 2.65
CA ILE A 110 -7.67 -2.30 2.50
C ILE A 110 -7.66 -0.94 1.82
N ALA A 111 -6.89 0.01 2.38
CA ALA A 111 -6.61 1.28 1.75
C ALA A 111 -5.11 1.60 1.87
N PHE A 112 -4.55 2.18 0.82
CA PHE A 112 -3.15 2.60 0.78
C PHE A 112 -3.03 3.88 -0.03
N GLY A 113 -2.33 4.88 0.51
CA GLY A 113 -2.19 6.17 -0.15
C GLY A 113 -1.25 7.11 0.60
N VAL A 114 -1.59 8.39 0.62
CA VAL A 114 -0.76 9.43 1.21
C VAL A 114 -1.40 10.03 2.44
N SER A 115 -0.57 10.49 3.39
CA SER A 115 -1.00 11.32 4.50
C SER A 115 -0.16 12.58 4.63
N TYR A 116 -0.77 13.60 5.20
CA TYR A 116 -0.15 14.85 5.61
C TYR A 116 -0.42 15.06 7.10
N VAL A 117 0.64 15.24 7.91
CA VAL A 117 0.52 15.56 9.33
C VAL A 117 0.92 17.00 9.58
N THR A 118 0.23 17.66 10.50
CA THR A 118 0.51 19.06 10.84
C THR A 118 1.68 19.22 11.79
N GLU A 119 1.92 18.22 12.63
CA GLU A 119 3.01 18.19 13.61
C GLU A 119 3.84 16.93 13.40
N PHE A 120 5.12 17.13 13.24
CA PHE A 120 6.13 16.06 13.09
C PHE A 120 7.34 16.38 13.96
N TYR A 121 8.37 15.56 13.92
CA TYR A 121 9.59 15.77 14.68
C TYR A 121 10.26 17.09 14.30
N ASP A 122 10.61 17.87 15.31
CA ASP A 122 11.52 19.02 15.24
C ASP A 122 12.46 18.95 16.44
N GLU A 123 13.76 19.10 16.20
CA GLU A 123 14.77 18.93 17.23
C GLU A 123 14.64 19.94 18.39
N VAL A 124 14.13 21.13 18.10
CA VAL A 124 14.00 22.23 19.07
C VAL A 124 12.58 22.31 19.63
N ASN A 125 11.56 22.28 18.74
CA ASN A 125 10.18 22.60 19.11
C ASN A 125 9.34 21.35 19.43
N ASN A 126 9.71 20.17 18.90
CA ASN A 126 8.93 18.91 19.06
C ASN A 126 9.82 17.65 19.14
N PRO A 127 10.86 17.61 20.03
CA PRO A 127 11.87 16.55 20.07
C PRO A 127 11.31 15.20 20.55
N THR A 128 10.17 15.18 21.21
CA THR A 128 9.52 13.96 21.71
C THR A 128 8.70 13.24 20.66
N ASN A 129 8.25 13.92 19.59
CA ASN A 129 7.45 13.32 18.53
C ASN A 129 8.33 12.60 17.49
N ARG A 130 8.80 11.39 17.81
CA ARG A 130 9.64 10.59 16.92
C ARG A 130 8.84 9.62 16.02
N TYR A 131 7.53 9.77 15.96
CA TYR A 131 6.71 8.96 15.07
C TYR A 131 7.03 9.22 13.60
N LEU A 132 7.12 10.50 13.20
CA LEU A 132 7.31 10.93 11.83
C LEU A 132 8.28 12.11 11.78
N GLY A 133 9.27 12.05 10.88
CA GLY A 133 10.22 13.12 10.64
C GLY A 133 9.79 14.10 9.55
N SER A 134 8.64 13.89 8.92
CA SER A 134 8.15 14.73 7.81
C SER A 134 6.64 14.89 7.81
N SER A 135 6.16 15.99 7.21
CA SER A 135 4.73 16.24 7.06
C SER A 135 4.06 15.30 6.06
N PHE A 136 4.73 14.95 4.95
CA PHE A 136 4.20 14.01 3.96
C PHE A 136 4.66 12.59 4.23
N ASN A 137 3.70 11.67 4.23
CA ASN A 137 3.90 10.27 4.58
C ASN A 137 3.05 9.35 3.69
N TRP A 138 3.35 8.08 3.71
CA TRP A 138 2.46 7.02 3.27
C TRP A 138 1.46 6.69 4.37
N ALA A 139 0.24 6.31 3.97
CA ALA A 139 -0.77 5.80 4.88
C ALA A 139 -1.28 4.44 4.42
N PHE A 140 -1.49 3.54 5.36
CA PHE A 140 -2.05 2.22 5.15
C PHE A 140 -3.17 1.97 6.16
N GLU A 141 -4.30 1.41 5.71
CA GLU A 141 -5.44 1.05 6.56
C GLU A 141 -5.88 -0.38 6.33
N LEU A 142 -6.18 -1.06 7.44
CA LEU A 142 -6.91 -2.32 7.47
C LEU A 142 -8.13 -2.17 8.38
N PHE A 143 -9.34 -2.37 7.85
CA PHE A 143 -10.57 -2.27 8.61
C PHE A 143 -11.49 -3.46 8.34
N LEU A 144 -12.26 -3.81 9.35
CA LEU A 144 -13.44 -4.64 9.25
C LEU A 144 -14.67 -3.72 9.36
N ASN A 145 -15.57 -3.85 8.40
CA ASN A 145 -16.81 -3.08 8.33
C ASN A 145 -17.98 -4.06 8.42
N TYR A 146 -18.86 -3.87 9.39
CA TYR A 146 -20.03 -4.71 9.59
C TYR A 146 -21.31 -3.94 9.27
N ASN A 147 -22.11 -4.45 8.35
CA ASN A 147 -23.38 -3.87 7.98
C ASN A 147 -24.41 -4.13 9.11
N LEU A 148 -24.72 -3.09 9.88
CA LEU A 148 -25.74 -3.14 10.96
C LEU A 148 -27.15 -3.16 10.41
N TYR A 149 -27.41 -2.30 9.41
CA TYR A 149 -28.71 -2.15 8.80
C TYR A 149 -28.57 -1.79 7.31
N THR A 150 -29.34 -2.45 6.47
CA THR A 150 -29.36 -2.23 5.01
C THR A 150 -30.78 -1.84 4.56
N SER A 151 -30.88 -0.78 3.76
CA SER A 151 -32.11 -0.28 3.16
C SER A 151 -31.93 -0.02 1.67
N SER A 152 -33.00 0.33 0.98
CA SER A 152 -32.95 0.80 -0.41
C SER A 152 -32.25 2.14 -0.61
N HIS A 153 -31.94 2.88 0.46
CA HIS A 153 -31.29 4.19 0.40
C HIS A 153 -29.81 4.11 0.81
N GLY A 154 -29.43 3.12 1.59
CA GLY A 154 -28.06 3.00 2.07
C GLY A 154 -27.87 1.97 3.17
N ILE A 155 -26.67 1.97 3.74
CA ILE A 155 -26.21 0.98 4.72
C ILE A 155 -25.60 1.69 5.92
N LEU A 156 -26.13 1.42 7.13
CA LEU A 156 -25.47 1.80 8.38
C LEU A 156 -24.44 0.74 8.74
N ARG A 157 -23.22 1.16 9.06
CA ARG A 157 -22.05 0.28 9.26
C ARG A 157 -21.34 0.56 10.57
N LEU A 158 -20.87 -0.50 11.21
CA LEU A 158 -19.86 -0.42 12.28
C LEU A 158 -18.50 -0.68 11.63
N GLU A 159 -17.53 0.19 11.87
CA GLU A 159 -16.17 0.09 11.36
C GLU A 159 -15.18 -0.05 12.50
N GLY A 160 -14.20 -0.95 12.36
CA GLY A 160 -13.10 -1.09 13.30
C GLY A 160 -11.83 -1.53 12.60
N GLY A 161 -10.69 -0.94 12.97
CA GLY A 161 -9.45 -1.27 12.30
C GLY A 161 -8.24 -0.50 12.77
N PHE A 162 -7.21 -0.54 11.94
CA PHE A 162 -5.88 -0.06 12.23
C PHE A 162 -5.38 0.84 11.09
N VAL A 163 -4.65 1.89 11.48
CA VAL A 163 -3.99 2.84 10.58
C VAL A 163 -2.50 2.88 10.91
N HIS A 164 -1.68 2.91 9.87
CA HIS A 164 -0.24 3.12 9.94
C HIS A 164 0.19 4.22 8.98
N SER A 165 0.98 5.18 9.44
CA SER A 165 1.61 6.20 8.61
C SER A 165 3.12 6.24 8.82
N SER A 166 3.88 6.39 7.72
CA SER A 166 5.35 6.36 7.71
C SER A 166 5.87 7.03 6.45
N ASN A 167 6.99 7.74 6.54
CA ASN A 167 7.60 8.38 5.36
C ASN A 167 8.51 7.43 4.55
N GLY A 168 8.59 6.15 4.90
CA GLY A 168 9.41 5.19 4.18
C GLY A 168 10.92 5.45 4.26
N HIS A 169 11.39 6.07 5.35
CA HIS A 169 12.81 6.37 5.62
C HIS A 169 13.41 7.49 4.74
N VAL A 170 12.55 8.35 4.20
CA VAL A 170 13.00 9.55 3.46
C VAL A 170 13.50 10.63 4.41
N GLN A 171 12.98 10.66 5.65
CA GLN A 171 13.38 11.60 6.70
C GLN A 171 13.23 10.96 8.08
N LEU A 172 14.29 11.09 8.89
CA LEU A 172 14.35 10.57 10.24
C LEU A 172 14.02 11.65 11.29
N PRO A 173 13.51 11.24 12.46
CA PRO A 173 13.17 9.88 12.86
C PRO A 173 11.91 9.38 12.13
N ASN A 174 11.77 8.06 12.00
CA ASN A 174 10.60 7.46 11.37
C ASN A 174 10.26 6.13 12.05
N LEU A 175 9.62 6.22 13.22
CA LEU A 175 9.16 5.04 13.97
C LEU A 175 7.78 4.57 13.53
N GLY A 176 7.09 5.39 12.72
CA GLY A 176 5.75 5.17 12.23
C GLY A 176 4.67 5.54 13.24
N LEU A 177 3.65 6.25 12.78
CA LEU A 177 2.46 6.59 13.55
C LEU A 177 1.43 5.47 13.38
N ASN A 178 1.02 4.87 14.50
CA ASN A 178 0.07 3.77 14.54
C ASN A 178 -1.11 4.12 15.42
N TYR A 179 -2.33 3.81 14.99
CA TYR A 179 -3.51 3.91 15.85
C TYR A 179 -4.63 2.95 15.45
N GLY A 180 -5.38 2.50 16.46
CA GLY A 180 -6.61 1.74 16.29
C GLY A 180 -7.81 2.65 16.36
N SER A 181 -8.87 2.37 15.60
CA SER A 181 -10.11 3.14 15.60
C SER A 181 -11.33 2.25 15.47
N VAL A 182 -12.43 2.69 16.09
CA VAL A 182 -13.76 2.11 15.97
C VAL A 182 -14.79 3.23 15.81
N GLY A 183 -15.84 2.99 15.04
CA GLY A 183 -16.88 4.01 14.83
C GLY A 183 -17.99 3.55 13.92
N LEU A 184 -18.80 4.50 13.51
CA LEU A 184 -19.96 4.29 12.66
C LEU A 184 -19.82 5.07 11.36
N SER A 185 -20.39 4.52 10.29
CA SER A 185 -20.53 5.21 9.01
C SER A 185 -21.89 4.91 8.38
N TYR A 186 -22.32 5.82 7.52
CA TYR A 186 -23.51 5.66 6.70
C TYR A 186 -23.14 5.80 5.23
N LEU A 187 -23.32 4.70 4.48
CA LEU A 187 -23.16 4.63 3.03
C LEU A 187 -24.52 4.95 2.39
N TYR A 188 -24.59 6.03 1.63
CA TYR A 188 -25.77 6.45 0.89
C TYR A 188 -25.62 6.12 -0.61
N PHE A 189 -26.64 5.49 -1.19
CA PHE A 189 -26.67 5.18 -2.62
C PHE A 189 -27.08 6.41 -3.43
N LEU A 190 -26.27 6.81 -4.41
CA LEU A 190 -26.53 7.93 -5.30
C LEU A 190 -27.48 7.56 -6.46
N ASN A 191 -27.55 6.29 -6.80
CA ASN A 191 -28.51 5.74 -7.75
C ASN A 191 -29.36 4.66 -7.05
N LYS A 192 -30.63 4.56 -7.46
CA LYS A 192 -31.57 3.64 -6.81
C LYS A 192 -31.19 2.19 -7.03
N PRO A 193 -31.03 1.39 -5.98
CA PRO A 193 -30.84 -0.05 -6.11
C PRO A 193 -32.07 -0.72 -6.75
N SER A 194 -31.85 -1.64 -7.68
CA SER A 194 -32.89 -2.57 -8.13
C SER A 194 -33.04 -3.73 -7.13
N GLU A 195 -34.10 -4.51 -7.26
CA GLU A 195 -34.27 -5.72 -6.43
C GLU A 195 -33.09 -6.67 -6.57
N ALA A 196 -32.52 -6.81 -7.77
CA ALA A 196 -31.35 -7.63 -8.03
C ALA A 196 -30.10 -7.23 -7.22
N HIS A 197 -29.93 -5.94 -6.92
CA HIS A 197 -28.83 -5.47 -6.06
C HIS A 197 -28.98 -5.86 -4.59
N LEU A 198 -30.22 -6.13 -4.14
CA LEU A 198 -30.52 -6.39 -2.73
C LEU A 198 -30.62 -7.89 -2.41
N GLN A 199 -30.67 -8.74 -3.45
CA GLN A 199 -30.73 -10.19 -3.29
C GLN A 199 -29.35 -10.79 -2.93
N ASP A 200 -29.38 -11.92 -2.26
CA ASP A 200 -28.16 -12.72 -2.05
C ASP A 200 -27.62 -13.21 -3.38
N PHE A 201 -26.30 -13.15 -3.57
CA PHE A 201 -25.69 -13.58 -4.82
C PHE A 201 -25.20 -15.04 -4.76
N LYS A 202 -25.32 -15.72 -5.90
CA LYS A 202 -24.62 -17.00 -6.12
C LYS A 202 -23.20 -16.68 -6.60
N LYS A 203 -22.19 -17.36 -6.04
CA LYS A 203 -20.83 -17.23 -6.55
C LYS A 203 -20.80 -17.62 -8.03
N PRO A 204 -20.33 -16.72 -8.92
CA PRO A 204 -20.25 -17.04 -10.34
C PRO A 204 -19.25 -18.17 -10.57
N GLU A 205 -19.50 -18.96 -11.63
CA GLU A 205 -18.50 -19.91 -12.10
C GLU A 205 -17.24 -19.17 -12.53
N LYS A 206 -16.11 -19.62 -11.98
CA LYS A 206 -14.83 -18.98 -12.20
C LYS A 206 -14.12 -19.60 -13.40
N ASN A 207 -14.30 -19.04 -14.57
CA ASN A 207 -13.50 -19.39 -15.73
C ASN A 207 -12.22 -18.55 -15.71
N TYR A 208 -11.04 -19.20 -15.65
CA TYR A 208 -9.75 -18.53 -15.47
C TYR A 208 -8.95 -18.53 -16.77
N GLU A 209 -8.91 -17.40 -17.44
CA GLU A 209 -7.91 -17.13 -18.46
C GLU A 209 -6.59 -16.75 -17.82
N ARG A 210 -5.49 -17.27 -18.35
CA ARG A 210 -4.13 -16.93 -17.95
C ARG A 210 -3.44 -16.25 -19.11
N ALA A 211 -2.73 -15.18 -18.82
CA ALA A 211 -1.87 -14.55 -19.80
C ALA A 211 -0.50 -14.28 -19.18
N TYR A 212 0.56 -14.54 -19.90
CA TYR A 212 1.92 -14.34 -19.45
C TYR A 212 2.39 -12.95 -19.83
N PHE A 213 3.32 -12.41 -19.06
CA PHE A 213 3.92 -11.12 -19.34
C PHE A 213 5.38 -11.05 -18.90
N THR A 214 6.11 -10.11 -19.48
CA THR A 214 7.39 -9.63 -19.00
C THR A 214 7.27 -8.19 -18.55
N GLN A 215 8.05 -7.77 -17.57
CA GLN A 215 8.05 -6.41 -17.04
C GLN A 215 9.47 -5.91 -16.80
N LEU A 216 9.74 -4.69 -17.25
CA LEU A 216 10.92 -3.90 -16.93
C LEU A 216 10.50 -2.73 -16.04
N ARG A 217 11.34 -2.37 -15.07
CA ARG A 217 11.10 -1.24 -14.17
C ARG A 217 12.42 -0.54 -13.88
N GLY A 218 12.40 0.80 -13.91
CA GLY A 218 13.46 1.67 -13.42
C GLY A 218 12.91 2.64 -12.39
N GLY A 219 13.55 2.77 -11.24
CA GLY A 219 13.12 3.59 -10.12
C GLY A 219 14.21 4.48 -9.58
N LEU A 220 13.80 5.60 -8.99
CA LEU A 220 14.64 6.55 -8.29
C LEU A 220 14.06 6.79 -6.90
N GLY A 221 14.81 6.42 -5.87
CA GLY A 221 14.42 6.59 -4.47
C GLY A 221 15.24 7.64 -3.75
N LEU A 222 14.75 8.02 -2.56
CA LEU A 222 15.46 8.84 -1.60
C LEU A 222 15.58 8.08 -0.27
N HIS A 223 16.79 8.10 0.29
CA HIS A 223 17.16 7.45 1.54
C HIS A 223 17.93 8.43 2.41
N GLU A 224 17.55 8.58 3.69
CA GLU A 224 18.32 9.28 4.67
C GLU A 224 19.18 8.28 5.46
N LEU A 225 20.46 8.55 5.63
CA LEU A 225 21.37 7.66 6.35
C LEU A 225 21.09 7.69 7.85
N GLY A 226 20.80 6.54 8.43
CA GLY A 226 20.55 6.41 9.87
C GLY A 226 19.63 5.26 10.22
N GLY A 227 19.44 5.02 11.52
CA GLY A 227 18.40 4.13 12.04
C GLY A 227 17.08 4.87 12.24
N SER A 228 15.99 4.16 12.54
CA SER A 228 14.68 4.80 12.73
C SER A 228 14.62 5.88 13.81
N PHE A 229 15.54 5.87 14.76
CA PHE A 229 15.68 6.90 15.82
C PHE A 229 16.62 8.05 15.48
N GLY A 230 17.43 7.92 14.44
CA GLY A 230 18.46 8.89 14.06
C GLY A 230 19.67 8.25 13.37
N PRO A 231 20.71 9.02 12.93
CA PRO A 231 20.84 10.45 13.16
C PRO A 231 19.74 11.26 12.50
N VAL A 232 19.49 12.45 13.02
CA VAL A 232 18.49 13.39 12.52
C VAL A 232 19.22 14.45 11.72
N GLY A 233 18.64 14.89 10.59
CA GLY A 233 19.28 15.84 9.70
C GLY A 233 20.44 15.22 8.90
N GLY A 234 20.46 13.90 8.75
CA GLY A 234 21.43 13.18 7.94
C GLY A 234 21.31 13.49 6.46
N ASP A 235 22.35 13.13 5.72
CA ASP A 235 22.37 13.25 4.26
C ASP A 235 21.24 12.45 3.61
N LYS A 236 20.55 13.06 2.66
CA LYS A 236 19.58 12.40 1.78
C LYS A 236 20.20 12.16 0.42
N LYS A 237 20.35 10.90 0.06
CA LYS A 237 20.94 10.52 -1.22
C LYS A 237 20.03 9.58 -2.01
N ARG A 238 20.37 9.41 -3.26
CA ARG A 238 19.56 8.65 -4.20
C ARG A 238 19.80 7.16 -4.07
N VAL A 239 18.75 6.40 -4.36
CA VAL A 239 18.81 4.96 -4.58
C VAL A 239 18.23 4.67 -5.96
N TYR A 240 19.01 4.04 -6.81
CA TYR A 240 18.57 3.60 -8.14
C TYR A 240 18.12 2.14 -8.04
N ASP A 241 16.94 1.83 -8.56
CA ASP A 241 16.34 0.47 -8.55
C ASP A 241 15.99 0.07 -9.98
N TYR A 242 16.53 -1.03 -10.47
CA TYR A 242 16.23 -1.61 -11.77
C TYR A 242 15.80 -3.05 -11.62
N SER A 243 14.74 -3.46 -12.31
CA SER A 243 14.29 -4.85 -12.25
C SER A 243 13.74 -5.36 -13.56
N PHE A 244 13.92 -6.68 -13.75
CA PHE A 244 13.27 -7.47 -14.77
C PHE A 244 12.47 -8.60 -14.10
N SER A 245 11.24 -8.81 -14.54
CA SER A 245 10.39 -9.89 -14.04
C SER A 245 9.56 -10.52 -15.15
N ILE A 246 9.20 -11.76 -14.91
CA ILE A 246 8.27 -12.55 -15.71
C ILE A 246 7.12 -12.98 -14.81
N GLY A 247 5.93 -13.08 -15.37
CA GLY A 247 4.77 -13.45 -14.57
C GLY A 247 3.56 -13.85 -15.38
N LEU A 248 2.50 -14.10 -14.65
CA LEU A 248 1.20 -14.42 -15.22
C LEU A 248 0.12 -13.53 -14.60
N LEU A 249 -0.84 -13.11 -15.43
CA LEU A 249 -2.10 -12.56 -14.97
C LEU A 249 -3.08 -13.73 -14.77
N HIS A 250 -3.62 -13.79 -13.58
CA HIS A 250 -4.63 -14.77 -13.17
C HIS A 250 -5.93 -14.05 -12.86
N LYS A 251 -7.06 -14.57 -13.36
CA LYS A 251 -8.41 -14.03 -13.11
C LYS A 251 -8.61 -12.58 -13.57
N GLU A 252 -7.82 -12.09 -14.52
CA GLU A 252 -7.88 -10.72 -15.06
C GLU A 252 -7.55 -9.60 -14.03
N TYR A 253 -7.25 -9.92 -12.77
CA TYR A 253 -7.03 -8.90 -11.75
C TYR A 253 -5.87 -9.16 -10.79
N ILE A 254 -5.25 -10.35 -10.81
CA ILE A 254 -4.08 -10.66 -9.99
C ILE A 254 -2.92 -11.03 -10.90
N LYS A 255 -1.83 -10.29 -10.82
CA LYS A 255 -0.55 -10.69 -11.36
C LYS A 255 0.27 -11.43 -10.30
N TYR A 256 0.88 -12.54 -10.69
CA TYR A 256 1.94 -13.19 -9.95
C TYR A 256 3.20 -13.13 -10.79
N TYR A 257 4.31 -12.72 -10.20
CA TYR A 257 5.55 -12.54 -10.94
C TYR A 257 6.76 -12.81 -10.07
N SER A 258 7.88 -13.11 -10.72
CA SER A 258 9.18 -13.25 -10.09
C SER A 258 10.25 -12.65 -10.99
N GLY A 259 11.36 -12.24 -10.39
CA GLY A 259 12.42 -11.60 -11.14
C GLY A 259 13.65 -11.27 -10.32
N PHE A 260 14.55 -10.55 -10.96
CA PHE A 260 15.76 -10.05 -10.34
C PHE A 260 15.75 -8.52 -10.36
N ALA A 261 16.37 -7.96 -9.33
CA ALA A 261 16.54 -6.52 -9.24
C ALA A 261 17.97 -6.17 -8.79
N TYR A 262 18.37 -4.99 -9.22
CA TYR A 262 19.61 -4.35 -8.85
C TYR A 262 19.33 -3.00 -8.24
N ARG A 263 19.96 -2.70 -7.08
CA ARG A 263 19.93 -1.39 -6.43
C ARG A 263 21.33 -0.85 -6.28
N PHE A 264 21.44 0.46 -6.45
CA PHE A 264 22.66 1.21 -6.18
C PHE A 264 22.36 2.33 -5.21
N TYR A 265 23.11 2.39 -4.11
CA TYR A 265 22.94 3.37 -3.03
C TYR A 265 24.08 4.38 -3.05
N GLU A 266 23.79 5.63 -3.40
CA GLU A 266 24.79 6.72 -3.42
C GLU A 266 25.50 6.89 -2.07
N HIS A 267 24.79 6.75 -0.93
CA HIS A 267 25.40 6.83 0.39
C HIS A 267 26.59 5.89 0.55
N PHE A 268 26.39 4.63 0.23
CA PHE A 268 27.43 3.61 0.45
C PHE A 268 28.55 3.71 -0.56
N HIS A 269 28.28 4.25 -1.75
CA HIS A 269 29.30 4.60 -2.72
C HIS A 269 30.20 5.72 -2.19
N ASP A 270 29.60 6.82 -1.75
CA ASP A 270 30.32 8.01 -1.29
C ASP A 270 31.15 7.71 -0.05
N TYR A 271 30.57 7.02 0.95
CA TYR A 271 31.31 6.59 2.14
C TYR A 271 32.47 5.64 1.81
N SER A 272 32.31 4.74 0.84
CA SER A 272 33.40 3.85 0.45
C SER A 272 34.49 4.56 -0.37
N SER A 273 34.16 5.69 -0.99
CA SER A 273 35.09 6.50 -1.80
C SER A 273 35.84 7.56 -0.98
N ASP A 274 35.36 7.92 0.21
CA ASP A 274 35.96 8.93 1.06
C ASP A 274 37.08 8.33 1.92
N PRO A 275 38.35 8.72 1.72
CA PRO A 275 39.46 8.23 2.52
C PRO A 275 39.44 8.70 3.99
N ASN A 276 38.66 9.76 4.30
CA ASN A 276 38.51 10.30 5.64
C ASN A 276 37.28 9.77 6.36
N ASN A 277 36.61 8.78 5.77
CA ASN A 277 35.41 8.20 6.35
C ASN A 277 35.73 7.47 7.66
N ASP A 278 35.10 7.91 8.75
CA ASP A 278 35.25 7.31 10.09
C ASP A 278 34.63 5.91 10.20
N LEU A 279 33.87 5.49 9.21
CA LEU A 279 33.22 4.19 9.17
C LEU A 279 34.16 3.16 8.53
N SER A 280 35.11 2.66 9.31
CA SER A 280 36.18 1.74 8.84
C SER A 280 35.68 0.52 8.04
N GLY A 281 34.46 0.06 8.29
CA GLY A 281 33.82 -1.03 7.54
C GLY A 281 33.35 -0.65 6.14
N PHE A 282 33.26 0.65 5.80
CA PHE A 282 32.93 1.14 4.47
C PHE A 282 34.14 1.50 3.63
N SER A 283 35.35 1.50 4.22
CA SER A 283 36.58 1.63 3.45
C SER A 283 36.71 0.42 2.53
N SER A 284 36.54 0.64 1.24
CA SER A 284 36.54 -0.43 0.22
C SER A 284 37.37 -0.03 -0.98
N SER A 285 38.14 -0.97 -1.50
CA SER A 285 38.85 -0.80 -2.78
C SER A 285 37.91 -0.73 -3.98
N ASN A 286 36.60 -1.05 -3.80
CA ASN A 286 35.59 -1.00 -4.87
C ASN A 286 34.27 -0.40 -4.37
N PRO A 287 34.14 0.94 -4.37
CA PRO A 287 32.92 1.64 -3.93
C PRO A 287 31.65 1.22 -4.65
N ASN A 288 31.72 0.97 -5.96
CA ASN A 288 30.57 0.54 -6.74
C ASN A 288 30.02 -0.81 -6.28
N GLN A 289 30.90 -1.76 -6.02
CA GLN A 289 30.49 -3.08 -5.50
C GLN A 289 29.90 -2.96 -4.10
N ASN A 290 30.50 -2.13 -3.25
CA ASN A 290 30.03 -1.93 -1.89
C ASN A 290 28.64 -1.27 -1.85
N ALA A 291 28.34 -0.36 -2.78
CA ALA A 291 27.05 0.33 -2.90
C ALA A 291 25.96 -0.50 -3.58
N SER A 292 26.29 -1.68 -4.08
CA SER A 292 25.38 -2.52 -4.88
C SER A 292 24.57 -3.49 -4.02
N ASN A 293 23.31 -3.70 -4.42
CA ASN A 293 22.46 -4.76 -3.90
C ASN A 293 21.81 -5.51 -5.06
N VAL A 294 21.97 -6.82 -5.09
CA VAL A 294 21.29 -7.72 -6.05
C VAL A 294 20.35 -8.62 -5.27
N TYR A 295 19.12 -8.76 -5.73
CA TYR A 295 18.15 -9.62 -5.07
C TYR A 295 17.23 -10.31 -6.07
N PHE A 296 16.76 -11.51 -5.69
CA PHE A 296 15.64 -12.19 -6.32
C PHE A 296 14.37 -11.82 -5.60
N PHE A 297 13.25 -11.65 -6.33
CA PHE A 297 11.97 -11.35 -5.71
C PHE A 297 10.82 -12.13 -6.33
N ILE A 298 9.77 -12.30 -5.52
CA ILE A 298 8.45 -12.74 -5.91
C ILE A 298 7.46 -11.63 -5.57
N GLY A 299 6.43 -11.47 -6.37
CA GLY A 299 5.45 -10.42 -6.16
C GLY A 299 4.04 -10.80 -6.58
N THR A 300 3.10 -10.10 -6.01
CA THR A 300 1.72 -10.08 -6.44
C THR A 300 1.26 -8.65 -6.66
N GLU A 301 0.35 -8.46 -7.61
CA GLU A 301 -0.23 -7.17 -7.91
C GLU A 301 -1.72 -7.32 -8.17
N PHE A 302 -2.51 -6.54 -7.44
CA PHE A 302 -3.97 -6.48 -7.61
C PHE A 302 -4.32 -5.34 -8.55
N LEU A 303 -5.08 -5.63 -9.61
CA LEU A 303 -5.43 -4.69 -10.66
C LEU A 303 -6.88 -4.24 -10.55
N TYR A 304 -7.08 -2.94 -10.68
CA TYR A 304 -8.39 -2.32 -10.89
C TYR A 304 -8.31 -1.25 -11.98
N GLY A 305 -8.63 -1.64 -13.20
CA GLY A 305 -8.57 -0.75 -14.35
C GLY A 305 -7.15 -0.26 -14.65
N HIS A 306 -6.92 1.00 -14.37
CA HIS A 306 -5.62 1.65 -14.53
C HIS A 306 -4.75 1.60 -13.26
N VAL A 307 -5.30 1.16 -12.13
CA VAL A 307 -4.58 1.14 -10.85
C VAL A 307 -4.12 -0.27 -10.53
N GLY A 308 -2.87 -0.41 -10.09
CA GLY A 308 -2.30 -1.62 -9.54
C GLY A 308 -1.79 -1.37 -8.11
N PHE A 309 -2.08 -2.28 -7.19
CA PHE A 309 -1.44 -2.35 -5.87
C PHE A 309 -0.52 -3.55 -5.82
N ASN A 310 0.78 -3.31 -5.68
CA ASN A 310 1.80 -4.36 -5.67
C ASN A 310 2.40 -4.60 -4.30
N ILE A 311 2.70 -5.88 -4.03
CA ILE A 311 3.46 -6.33 -2.87
C ILE A 311 4.53 -7.29 -3.39
N GLU A 312 5.79 -7.06 -3.00
CA GLU A 312 6.94 -7.88 -3.36
C GLU A 312 7.69 -8.32 -2.10
N GLY A 313 8.16 -9.55 -2.08
CA GLY A 313 9.12 -10.06 -1.11
C GLY A 313 10.37 -10.56 -1.83
N GLY A 314 11.54 -10.22 -1.33
CA GLY A 314 12.80 -10.54 -2.00
C GLY A 314 13.85 -11.17 -1.08
N LEU A 315 14.74 -11.96 -1.68
CA LEU A 315 15.92 -12.55 -1.06
C LEU A 315 17.16 -11.83 -1.58
N ASN A 316 17.87 -11.12 -0.71
CA ASN A 316 19.14 -10.47 -1.05
C ASN A 316 20.22 -11.51 -1.34
N LEU A 317 20.70 -11.52 -2.56
CA LEU A 317 21.81 -12.39 -3.01
C LEU A 317 23.16 -11.72 -2.75
N TYR A 318 23.20 -10.39 -2.87
CA TYR A 318 24.38 -9.58 -2.66
C TYR A 318 23.99 -8.26 -2.02
N LYS A 319 24.52 -7.96 -0.81
CA LYS A 319 24.23 -6.72 -0.06
C LYS A 319 25.37 -6.45 0.93
N PRO A 320 26.58 -6.11 0.46
CA PRO A 320 27.78 -6.04 1.30
C PRO A 320 27.72 -4.95 2.36
N PHE A 321 27.19 -3.78 2.05
CA PHE A 321 27.12 -2.63 2.96
C PHE A 321 26.24 -2.87 4.19
N TYR A 322 25.30 -3.81 4.17
CA TYR A 322 24.31 -3.95 5.23
C TYR A 322 24.92 -4.30 6.59
N LYS A 323 26.04 -5.02 6.63
CA LYS A 323 26.73 -5.34 7.88
C LYS A 323 27.17 -4.06 8.58
N THR A 324 27.95 -3.22 7.92
CA THR A 324 28.45 -1.95 8.47
C THR A 324 27.33 -0.97 8.79
N TYR A 325 26.33 -0.86 7.91
CA TYR A 325 25.14 -0.06 8.18
C TYR A 325 24.41 -0.50 9.45
N ASN A 326 24.25 -1.83 9.65
CA ASN A 326 23.63 -2.35 10.86
C ASN A 326 24.44 -2.08 12.11
N GLU A 327 25.77 -2.26 12.05
CA GLU A 327 26.67 -2.01 13.19
C GLU A 327 26.64 -0.55 13.64
N GLN A 328 26.58 0.38 12.71
CA GLN A 328 26.60 1.81 12.99
C GLN A 328 25.22 2.37 13.43
N TYR A 329 24.17 2.05 12.70
CA TYR A 329 22.89 2.75 12.82
C TYR A 329 21.75 1.89 13.38
N VAL A 330 21.65 0.62 13.00
CA VAL A 330 20.45 -0.19 13.30
C VAL A 330 20.64 -1.06 14.54
N ARG A 331 21.86 -1.57 14.74
CA ARG A 331 22.30 -2.36 15.91
C ARG A 331 21.42 -3.57 16.22
N ASN A 332 20.85 -4.23 15.21
CA ASN A 332 20.16 -5.48 15.40
C ASN A 332 21.17 -6.63 15.56
N SER A 333 20.78 -7.67 16.31
CA SER A 333 21.56 -8.89 16.52
C SER A 333 20.73 -10.14 16.26
N GLY A 334 21.39 -11.30 16.18
CA GLY A 334 20.74 -12.62 16.06
C GLY A 334 19.81 -12.75 14.86
N GLY A 335 18.66 -13.40 15.07
CA GLY A 335 17.68 -13.64 14.01
C GLY A 335 17.12 -12.37 13.37
N LYS A 336 16.98 -11.28 14.13
CA LYS A 336 16.49 -10.00 13.62
C LYS A 336 17.47 -9.37 12.61
N TYR A 337 18.76 -9.42 12.89
CA TYR A 337 19.80 -9.02 11.93
C TYR A 337 19.75 -9.87 10.67
N PHE A 338 19.70 -11.20 10.84
CA PHE A 338 19.64 -12.15 9.73
C PHE A 338 18.45 -11.86 8.80
N LEU A 339 17.24 -11.74 9.36
CA LEU A 339 16.02 -11.48 8.57
C LEU A 339 16.12 -10.18 7.77
N LYS A 340 16.57 -9.08 8.39
CA LYS A 340 16.68 -7.80 7.71
C LYS A 340 17.82 -7.73 6.67
N ARG A 341 18.89 -8.49 6.87
CA ARG A 341 19.97 -8.62 5.90
C ARG A 341 19.54 -9.44 4.67
N MET A 342 18.83 -10.56 4.92
CA MET A 342 18.49 -11.52 3.89
C MET A 342 17.24 -11.16 3.10
N PHE A 343 16.26 -10.56 3.74
CA PHE A 343 14.98 -10.31 3.12
C PHE A 343 14.71 -8.82 2.94
N ASN A 344 14.18 -8.47 1.78
CA ASN A 344 13.58 -7.17 1.51
C ASN A 344 12.09 -7.32 1.22
N SER A 345 11.38 -6.22 1.30
CA SER A 345 9.99 -6.12 0.87
C SER A 345 9.76 -4.78 0.15
N ARG A 346 8.74 -4.76 -0.69
CA ARG A 346 8.32 -3.57 -1.42
C ARG A 346 6.80 -3.59 -1.55
N MET A 347 6.16 -2.46 -1.35
CA MET A 347 4.74 -2.28 -1.68
C MET A 347 4.49 -0.88 -2.21
N GLY A 348 3.47 -0.77 -3.06
CA GLY A 348 3.15 0.52 -3.65
C GLY A 348 1.97 0.49 -4.61
N LEU A 349 1.76 1.64 -5.22
CA LEU A 349 0.74 1.86 -6.22
C LEU A 349 1.38 2.08 -7.59
N LYS A 350 0.72 1.55 -8.60
CA LYS A 350 1.04 1.77 -10.02
C LYS A 350 -0.16 2.37 -10.74
N LEU A 351 0.08 3.32 -11.61
CA LEU A 351 -0.90 3.88 -12.53
C LEU A 351 -0.51 3.49 -13.96
N TYR A 352 -1.32 2.67 -14.58
CA TYR A 352 -1.14 2.18 -15.94
C TYR A 352 -1.73 3.12 -16.99
N LEU A 353 -1.03 3.29 -18.09
CA LEU A 353 -1.51 4.10 -19.22
C LEU A 353 -2.77 3.50 -19.85
N LEU A 354 -2.80 2.19 -20.03
CA LEU A 354 -3.96 1.44 -20.54
C LEU A 354 -4.56 0.57 -19.43
N ASN A 355 -5.85 0.27 -19.54
CA ASN A 355 -6.54 -0.62 -18.58
C ASN A 355 -5.81 -1.98 -18.49
N ALA A 356 -5.21 -2.23 -17.33
CA ALA A 356 -4.34 -3.39 -17.11
C ALA A 356 -5.12 -4.73 -17.04
N ASN A 357 -6.41 -4.68 -16.68
CA ASN A 357 -7.27 -5.88 -16.67
C ASN A 357 -7.52 -6.45 -18.08
N LYS A 358 -7.46 -5.58 -19.11
CA LYS A 358 -7.67 -5.99 -20.52
C LYS A 358 -6.43 -6.61 -21.17
N MET A 359 -5.32 -6.73 -20.44
CA MET A 359 -4.06 -7.30 -20.93
C MET A 359 -3.59 -6.74 -22.29
N PRO A 360 -3.42 -5.43 -22.44
CA PRO A 360 -2.91 -4.89 -23.68
C PRO A 360 -1.52 -5.47 -24.00
N LYS A 361 -1.21 -5.69 -25.28
CA LYS A 361 0.07 -6.26 -25.71
C LYS A 361 1.28 -5.50 -25.13
N ASN A 362 1.17 -4.17 -25.08
CA ASN A 362 2.17 -3.27 -24.49
C ASN A 362 1.47 -2.31 -23.53
N ASN A 363 2.02 -2.10 -22.35
CA ASN A 363 1.52 -1.13 -21.38
C ASN A 363 2.69 -0.46 -20.65
N PHE A 364 2.48 0.79 -20.25
CA PHE A 364 3.40 1.54 -19.43
C PHE A 364 2.75 1.87 -18.10
N PHE A 365 3.55 2.04 -17.07
CA PHE A 365 3.09 2.52 -15.78
C PHE A 365 4.07 3.49 -15.14
N VAL A 366 3.53 4.35 -14.29
CA VAL A 366 4.28 5.07 -13.28
C VAL A 366 3.89 4.49 -11.93
N GLY A 367 4.80 4.47 -10.98
CA GLY A 367 4.51 3.92 -9.66
C GLY A 367 5.25 4.66 -8.56
N ALA A 368 4.74 4.51 -7.34
CA ALA A 368 5.40 4.98 -6.15
C ALA A 368 5.34 3.88 -5.08
N ASN A 369 6.47 3.63 -4.40
CA ASN A 369 6.61 2.48 -3.54
C ASN A 369 7.41 2.79 -2.27
N ILE A 370 7.13 2.04 -1.22
CA ILE A 370 7.96 1.91 -0.03
C ILE A 370 8.78 0.64 -0.17
N ASN A 371 10.07 0.76 0.08
CA ASN A 371 10.99 -0.37 0.17
C ASN A 371 11.43 -0.57 1.62
N ALA A 372 11.62 -1.81 2.02
CA ALA A 372 12.02 -2.13 3.39
C ALA A 372 13.01 -3.29 3.44
N ASN A 373 13.81 -3.32 4.50
CA ASN A 373 14.62 -4.46 4.90
C ASN A 373 13.77 -5.32 5.83
N PHE A 374 13.10 -6.34 5.27
CA PHE A 374 12.06 -7.11 5.93
C PHE A 374 10.89 -6.19 6.36
N SER A 375 10.82 -5.74 7.61
CA SER A 375 9.79 -4.84 8.15
C SER A 375 10.27 -3.43 8.48
N GLN A 376 11.56 -3.13 8.26
CA GLN A 376 12.13 -1.80 8.51
C GLN A 376 12.21 -1.02 7.21
N ALA A 377 11.54 0.12 7.15
CA ALA A 377 11.61 1.02 6.00
C ALA A 377 13.08 1.33 5.65
N ASP A 378 13.38 1.35 4.36
CA ASP A 378 14.70 1.56 3.77
C ASP A 378 14.72 2.83 2.90
N PHE A 379 13.80 2.93 1.95
CA PHE A 379 13.61 4.12 1.12
C PHE A 379 12.25 4.12 0.43
N THR A 380 11.82 5.31 0.01
CA THR A 380 10.67 5.50 -0.88
C THR A 380 11.18 5.79 -2.29
N ASP A 381 10.56 5.21 -3.31
CA ASP A 381 10.88 5.48 -4.70
C ASP A 381 9.66 5.85 -5.55
N VAL A 382 9.96 6.55 -6.65
CA VAL A 382 9.09 6.64 -7.81
C VAL A 382 9.72 5.84 -8.95
N CYS A 383 8.89 5.17 -9.75
CA CYS A 383 9.37 4.34 -10.83
C CYS A 383 8.54 4.48 -12.10
N VAL A 384 9.14 4.14 -13.22
CA VAL A 384 8.49 3.93 -14.51
C VAL A 384 8.70 2.48 -14.92
N GLY A 385 7.75 1.92 -15.65
CA GLY A 385 7.91 0.55 -16.11
C GLY A 385 7.13 0.25 -17.39
N TYR A 386 7.53 -0.84 -17.99
CA TYR A 386 6.96 -1.36 -19.23
C TYR A 386 6.56 -2.81 -19.04
N VAL A 387 5.35 -3.14 -19.45
CA VAL A 387 4.79 -4.51 -19.42
C VAL A 387 4.48 -4.94 -20.84
N ARG A 388 4.97 -6.11 -21.22
CA ARG A 388 4.64 -6.78 -22.49
C ARG A 388 3.93 -8.08 -22.21
N SER A 389 2.68 -8.18 -22.67
CA SER A 389 1.93 -9.43 -22.64
C SER A 389 2.43 -10.37 -23.73
N VAL A 390 2.63 -11.63 -23.35
CA VAL A 390 3.05 -12.72 -24.24
C VAL A 390 1.90 -13.72 -24.28
N PHE A 391 1.37 -13.94 -25.48
CA PHE A 391 0.26 -14.87 -25.74
C PHE A 391 0.77 -16.21 -26.22
#